data_9b302808e7dc48a0906384fff4dfaed2
#
_entry.id   9b302808e7dc48a0906384fff4dfaed2
#
_cell.length_a   1.000
_cell.length_b   1.000
_cell.length_c   1.000
_cell.angle_alpha   90.00
_cell.angle_beta   90.00
_cell.angle_gamma   90.00
#
_symmetry.space_group_name_H-M   'P 1'
#
loop_
_entity.id
_entity.type
_entity.pdbx_description
1 polymer ?
#
loop_
_entity_poly.entity_id
_entity_poly.type
_entity_poly.pdbx_seq_one_letter_code
_entity_poly.pdbx_strand_id
1 'polypeptide(L)'
;ASDVYKRQIQNRFMLAALTNLQSGADGVLSDDEYHWLTRRAEGGFGLTMTCATSVQHRGVGFPGQLGAHEDLHLEGLARLAEGIKAHGSHAVVQLHHGGMRAMGSYCDDVPMCPSDDESTGSKAMTVGEVEGFIEDCIAAAVRSQRAGFDGVQLHGAHGYLLAQFLSPQF
;
A
#
# COMPACT_ATOMS: atom_id res chain seq x y z
N ALA A 1 11.60 -20.97 -12.66
CA ALA A 1 11.99 -19.70 -13.26
C ALA A 1 10.72 -19.09 -13.84
N SER A 2 10.21 -18.04 -13.18
CA SER A 2 9.10 -17.27 -13.75
C SER A 2 9.61 -16.62 -15.04
N ASP A 3 8.88 -16.82 -16.11
CA ASP A 3 9.24 -16.37 -17.44
C ASP A 3 9.02 -14.85 -17.51
N VAL A 4 10.03 -14.07 -17.15
CA VAL A 4 10.03 -12.61 -17.14
C VAL A 4 9.62 -12.01 -18.48
N TYR A 5 9.74 -12.79 -19.57
CA TYR A 5 9.41 -12.39 -20.94
C TYR A 5 7.93 -12.57 -21.32
N LYS A 6 7.10 -13.19 -20.47
CA LYS A 6 5.69 -13.45 -20.80
C LYS A 6 4.72 -12.32 -20.46
N ARG A 7 5.13 -11.33 -19.67
CA ARG A 7 4.29 -10.19 -19.35
C ARG A 7 4.77 -8.96 -20.12
N GLN A 8 3.99 -8.53 -21.10
CA GLN A 8 4.26 -7.32 -21.85
C GLN A 8 3.32 -6.22 -21.37
N ILE A 9 3.89 -5.04 -21.09
CA ILE A 9 3.14 -3.81 -20.83
C ILE A 9 2.90 -3.13 -22.17
N GLN A 10 1.65 -2.81 -22.46
CA GLN A 10 1.22 -2.28 -23.77
C GLN A 10 1.86 -0.93 -24.15
N ASN A 11 2.34 -0.17 -23.17
CA ASN A 11 3.04 1.09 -23.38
C ASN A 11 3.92 1.44 -22.18
N ARG A 12 4.63 2.58 -22.22
CA ARG A 12 5.55 3.02 -21.16
C ARG A 12 4.93 3.96 -20.14
N PHE A 13 3.61 4.17 -20.17
CA PHE A 13 2.92 5.03 -19.23
C PHE A 13 2.43 4.22 -18.03
N MET A 14 2.83 4.64 -16.85
CA MET A 14 2.43 4.08 -15.58
C MET A 14 1.71 5.15 -14.75
N LEU A 15 0.54 4.83 -14.23
CA LEU A 15 -0.07 5.63 -13.17
C LEU A 15 0.71 5.37 -11.88
N ALA A 16 1.42 6.39 -11.40
CA ALA A 16 2.07 6.33 -10.10
C ALA A 16 1.04 6.30 -8.96
N ALA A 17 1.45 5.73 -7.83
CA ALA A 17 0.63 5.76 -6.62
C ALA A 17 0.38 7.21 -6.18
N LEU A 18 -0.88 7.58 -5.98
CA LEU A 18 -1.34 8.89 -5.52
C LEU A 18 -2.38 8.72 -4.44
N THR A 19 -2.16 9.37 -3.29
CA THR A 19 -3.15 9.42 -2.21
C THR A 19 -4.41 10.16 -2.68
N ASN A 20 -5.57 9.51 -2.58
CA ASN A 20 -6.86 10.06 -3.00
C ASN A 20 -7.88 10.18 -1.84
N LEU A 21 -7.61 9.58 -0.67
CA LEU A 21 -8.45 9.65 0.53
C LEU A 21 -9.89 9.13 0.32
N GLN A 22 -10.07 8.14 -0.54
CA GLN A 22 -11.41 7.72 -0.98
C GLN A 22 -11.87 6.38 -0.43
N SER A 23 -10.98 5.56 0.17
CA SER A 23 -11.40 4.29 0.81
C SER A 23 -12.19 4.52 2.09
N GLY A 24 -12.86 3.49 2.57
CA GLY A 24 -13.57 3.49 3.85
C GLY A 24 -12.63 3.75 5.04
N ALA A 25 -13.21 4.12 6.18
CA ALA A 25 -12.44 4.35 7.41
C ALA A 25 -11.73 3.06 7.91
N ASP A 26 -12.25 1.90 7.53
CA ASP A 26 -11.71 0.56 7.77
C ASP A 26 -10.71 0.09 6.69
N GLY A 27 -10.40 0.94 5.71
CA GLY A 27 -9.53 0.61 4.58
C GLY A 27 -10.21 -0.22 3.48
N VAL A 28 -11.50 -0.46 3.55
CA VAL A 28 -12.25 -1.15 2.49
C VAL A 28 -12.39 -0.26 1.27
N LEU A 29 -12.18 -0.83 0.09
CA LEU A 29 -12.31 -0.14 -1.19
C LEU A 29 -13.70 0.48 -1.35
N SER A 30 -13.76 1.78 -1.63
CA SER A 30 -15.00 2.46 -2.00
C SER A 30 -15.27 2.39 -3.51
N ASP A 31 -16.51 2.72 -3.91
CA ASP A 31 -16.85 2.88 -5.32
C ASP A 31 -16.11 4.07 -5.95
N ASP A 32 -15.89 5.14 -5.20
CA ASP A 32 -15.19 6.32 -5.70
C ASP A 32 -13.73 6.00 -6.05
N GLU A 33 -13.00 5.29 -5.16
CA GLU A 33 -11.63 4.87 -5.44
C GLU A 33 -11.56 3.84 -6.57
N TYR A 34 -12.51 2.89 -6.60
CA TYR A 34 -12.63 1.94 -7.72
C TYR A 34 -12.77 2.68 -9.05
N HIS A 35 -13.73 3.59 -9.16
CA HIS A 35 -13.95 4.36 -10.39
C HIS A 35 -12.76 5.26 -10.73
N TRP A 36 -12.13 5.86 -9.72
CA TRP A 36 -10.98 6.71 -9.94
C TRP A 36 -9.82 5.95 -10.56
N LEU A 37 -9.50 4.75 -10.09
CA LEU A 37 -8.39 3.93 -10.60
C LEU A 37 -8.74 3.27 -11.95
N THR A 38 -9.93 2.70 -12.09
CA THR A 38 -10.34 2.01 -13.32
C THR A 38 -10.46 2.96 -14.51
N ARG A 39 -10.91 4.21 -14.30
CA ARG A 39 -10.92 5.23 -15.37
C ARG A 39 -9.52 5.61 -15.87
N ARG A 40 -8.50 5.51 -15.06
CA ARG A 40 -7.10 5.72 -15.49
C ARG A 40 -6.63 4.55 -16.34
N ALA A 41 -6.96 3.33 -15.94
CA ALA A 41 -6.70 2.14 -16.75
C ALA A 41 -7.42 2.23 -18.12
N GLU A 42 -8.70 2.60 -18.12
CA GLU A 42 -9.48 2.87 -19.35
C GLU A 42 -8.85 3.94 -20.21
N GLY A 43 -8.26 4.99 -19.59
CA GLY A 43 -7.52 6.05 -20.29
C GLY A 43 -6.20 5.62 -20.92
N GLY A 44 -5.80 4.35 -20.78
CA GLY A 44 -4.70 3.74 -21.51
C GLY A 44 -3.37 3.63 -20.78
N PHE A 45 -3.33 3.82 -19.45
CA PHE A 45 -2.12 3.48 -18.70
C PHE A 45 -1.80 1.99 -18.82
N GLY A 46 -0.58 1.65 -19.25
CA GLY A 46 -0.14 0.26 -19.36
C GLY A 46 0.04 -0.45 -18.01
N LEU A 47 0.28 0.33 -16.94
CA LEU A 47 0.31 -0.13 -15.56
C LEU A 47 -0.43 0.89 -14.69
N THR A 48 -1.34 0.41 -13.85
CA THR A 48 -2.07 1.22 -12.86
C THR A 48 -1.70 0.77 -11.47
N MET A 49 -1.14 1.68 -10.68
CA MET A 49 -0.78 1.43 -9.29
C MET A 49 -1.88 1.96 -8.35
N THR A 50 -2.17 1.23 -7.29
CA THR A 50 -3.09 1.70 -6.25
C THR A 50 -2.52 2.92 -5.52
N CYS A 51 -3.35 3.59 -4.75
CA CYS A 51 -2.89 4.49 -3.69
C CYS A 51 -1.99 3.72 -2.71
N ALA A 52 -1.29 4.45 -1.83
CA ALA A 52 -0.54 3.83 -0.74
C ALA A 52 -1.48 2.97 0.12
N THR A 53 -1.24 1.66 0.18
CA THR A 53 -2.12 0.66 0.78
C THR A 53 -1.52 0.16 2.08
N SER A 54 -2.22 0.29 3.21
CA SER A 54 -1.68 -0.04 4.53
C SER A 54 -1.47 -1.55 4.72
N VAL A 55 -0.32 -1.92 5.27
CA VAL A 55 0.05 -3.31 5.60
C VAL A 55 -0.19 -3.66 7.06
N GLN A 56 -0.41 -2.66 7.92
CA GLN A 56 -0.79 -2.80 9.32
C GLN A 56 -1.81 -1.72 9.67
N HIS A 57 -2.78 -2.05 10.52
CA HIS A 57 -3.75 -1.07 11.02
C HIS A 57 -3.04 0.12 11.69
N ARG A 58 -2.09 -0.14 12.58
CA ARG A 58 -1.29 0.89 13.26
C ARG A 58 -0.35 1.68 12.33
N GLY A 59 -0.18 1.27 11.08
CA GLY A 59 0.62 1.94 10.06
C GLY A 59 -0.19 2.84 9.13
N VAL A 60 -1.49 3.00 9.37
CA VAL A 60 -2.36 3.90 8.57
C VAL A 60 -1.87 5.34 8.73
N GLY A 61 -1.55 5.98 7.62
CA GLY A 61 -0.95 7.31 7.58
C GLY A 61 -1.94 8.45 7.33
N PHE A 62 -3.16 8.13 6.86
CA PHE A 62 -4.17 9.15 6.52
C PHE A 62 -5.57 8.53 6.45
N PRO A 63 -6.64 9.32 6.67
CA PRO A 63 -8.01 8.82 6.59
C PRO A 63 -8.35 8.41 5.16
N GLY A 64 -9.19 7.40 5.00
CA GLY A 64 -9.57 6.88 3.68
C GLY A 64 -8.43 6.21 2.92
N GLN A 65 -7.42 5.69 3.61
CA GLN A 65 -6.36 4.89 3.04
C GLN A 65 -6.85 3.47 2.76
N LEU A 66 -6.58 2.96 1.55
CA LEU A 66 -6.86 1.56 1.20
C LEU A 66 -6.06 0.61 2.11
N GLY A 67 -6.66 -0.50 2.50
CA GLY A 67 -6.07 -1.52 3.34
C GLY A 67 -5.70 -2.79 2.58
N ALA A 68 -4.64 -3.47 3.07
CA ALA A 68 -4.29 -4.84 2.69
C ALA A 68 -3.87 -5.67 3.90
N HIS A 69 -4.10 -5.18 5.11
CA HIS A 69 -3.63 -5.79 6.36
C HIS A 69 -4.55 -6.90 6.88
N GLU A 70 -5.80 -6.99 6.42
CA GLU A 70 -6.76 -8.00 6.85
C GLU A 70 -7.50 -8.64 5.67
N ASP A 71 -8.09 -9.81 5.88
CA ASP A 71 -8.83 -10.52 4.83
C ASP A 71 -10.16 -9.84 4.46
N LEU A 72 -10.67 -8.95 5.29
CA LEU A 72 -11.82 -8.11 4.94
C LEU A 72 -11.57 -7.24 3.69
N HIS A 73 -10.32 -6.92 3.38
CA HIS A 73 -9.95 -6.13 2.20
C HIS A 73 -9.92 -6.95 0.90
N LEU A 74 -9.88 -8.30 1.00
CA LEU A 74 -9.62 -9.19 -0.14
C LEU A 74 -10.64 -9.02 -1.26
N GLU A 75 -11.93 -8.91 -0.94
CA GLU A 75 -13.00 -8.75 -1.93
C GLU A 75 -12.86 -7.43 -2.70
N GLY A 76 -12.65 -6.32 -2.00
CA GLY A 76 -12.43 -5.02 -2.62
C GLY A 76 -11.18 -4.99 -3.49
N LEU A 77 -10.08 -5.54 -2.98
CA LEU A 77 -8.83 -5.66 -3.74
C LEU A 77 -9.00 -6.52 -5.01
N ALA A 78 -9.74 -7.63 -4.94
CA ALA A 78 -10.01 -8.48 -6.09
C ALA A 78 -10.85 -7.76 -7.15
N ARG A 79 -11.91 -7.08 -6.73
CA ARG A 79 -12.73 -6.23 -7.59
C ARG A 79 -11.89 -5.16 -8.29
N LEU A 80 -10.98 -4.51 -7.56
CA LEU A 80 -10.12 -3.47 -8.12
C LEU A 80 -9.13 -4.02 -9.15
N ALA A 81 -8.47 -5.14 -8.84
CA ALA A 81 -7.54 -5.80 -9.74
C ALA A 81 -8.24 -6.22 -11.05
N GLU A 82 -9.42 -6.81 -10.95
CA GLU A 82 -10.26 -7.20 -12.11
C GLU A 82 -10.63 -5.98 -12.95
N GLY A 83 -11.13 -4.90 -12.32
CA GLY A 83 -11.53 -3.69 -13.01
C GLY A 83 -10.39 -2.99 -13.74
N ILE A 84 -9.19 -2.91 -13.13
CA ILE A 84 -7.99 -2.37 -13.80
C ILE A 84 -7.61 -3.23 -15.00
N LYS A 85 -7.56 -4.56 -14.82
CA LYS A 85 -7.11 -5.50 -15.85
C LYS A 85 -8.10 -5.65 -17.00
N ALA A 86 -9.39 -5.38 -16.79
CA ALA A 86 -10.42 -5.36 -17.84
C ALA A 86 -10.09 -4.35 -18.97
N HIS A 87 -9.29 -3.32 -18.67
CA HIS A 87 -8.83 -2.32 -19.65
C HIS A 87 -7.42 -2.61 -20.20
N GLY A 88 -6.86 -3.81 -19.96
CA GLY A 88 -5.53 -4.19 -20.46
C GLY A 88 -4.37 -3.58 -19.67
N SER A 89 -4.62 -2.87 -18.59
CA SER A 89 -3.60 -2.33 -17.68
C SER A 89 -3.13 -3.40 -16.70
N HIS A 90 -1.83 -3.44 -16.39
CA HIS A 90 -1.35 -4.24 -15.26
C HIS A 90 -1.72 -3.57 -13.94
N ALA A 91 -2.19 -4.36 -12.98
CA ALA A 91 -2.58 -3.90 -11.66
C ALA A 91 -1.46 -4.15 -10.63
N VAL A 92 -0.99 -3.10 -9.94
CA VAL A 92 0.06 -3.18 -8.91
C VAL A 92 -0.42 -2.51 -7.62
N VAL A 93 -0.15 -3.13 -6.47
CA VAL A 93 -0.43 -2.54 -5.16
C VAL A 93 0.83 -1.86 -4.61
N GLN A 94 0.73 -0.62 -4.13
CA GLN A 94 1.79 -0.01 -3.35
C GLN A 94 1.57 -0.29 -1.86
N LEU A 95 2.42 -1.09 -1.25
CA LEU A 95 2.41 -1.43 0.17
C LEU A 95 3.07 -0.32 1.01
N HIS A 96 2.40 0.11 2.06
CA HIS A 96 2.76 1.31 2.84
C HIS A 96 2.60 1.09 4.34
N HIS A 97 3.47 1.75 5.11
CA HIS A 97 3.34 1.93 6.55
C HIS A 97 3.80 3.34 6.92
N GLY A 98 2.97 4.09 7.64
CA GLY A 98 3.21 5.50 7.98
C GLY A 98 4.47 5.75 8.83
N GLY A 99 4.88 4.78 9.64
CA GLY A 99 5.98 4.96 10.58
C GLY A 99 5.66 6.07 11.58
N MET A 100 6.60 6.98 11.82
CA MET A 100 6.40 8.16 12.67
C MET A 100 5.25 9.09 12.21
N ARG A 101 4.80 8.93 10.97
CA ARG A 101 3.68 9.68 10.37
C ARG A 101 2.36 8.91 10.39
N ALA A 102 2.30 7.75 11.08
CA ALA A 102 1.04 7.05 11.29
C ALA A 102 0.08 7.94 12.09
N MET A 103 -1.21 7.83 11.78
CA MET A 103 -2.22 8.60 12.51
C MET A 103 -2.43 8.03 13.92
N GLY A 104 -2.42 8.91 14.94
CA GLY A 104 -2.61 8.54 16.34
C GLY A 104 -3.86 7.70 16.58
N SER A 105 -4.97 8.01 15.91
CA SER A 105 -6.22 7.24 16.03
C SER A 105 -6.13 5.75 15.61
N TYR A 106 -5.07 5.35 14.91
CA TYR A 106 -4.85 3.97 14.47
C TYR A 106 -3.68 3.27 15.19
N CYS A 107 -2.90 3.99 16.00
CA CYS A 107 -1.72 3.46 16.68
C CYS A 107 -1.69 3.79 18.19
N ASP A 108 -2.85 3.96 18.80
CA ASP A 108 -2.99 4.30 20.23
C ASP A 108 -2.14 5.54 20.63
N ASP A 109 -2.11 6.53 19.73
CA ASP A 109 -1.35 7.78 19.83
C ASP A 109 0.19 7.61 19.94
N VAL A 110 0.71 6.41 19.67
CA VAL A 110 2.15 6.13 19.71
C VAL A 110 2.61 5.55 18.36
N PRO A 111 2.95 6.40 17.38
CA PRO A 111 3.55 5.94 16.13
C PRO A 111 4.88 5.23 16.38
N MET A 112 5.22 4.29 15.51
CA MET A 112 6.48 3.53 15.57
C MET A 112 7.46 3.96 14.49
N CYS A 113 8.76 3.97 14.84
CA CYS A 113 9.84 4.35 13.94
C CYS A 113 11.14 3.60 14.33
N PRO A 114 12.26 3.78 13.60
CA PRO A 114 13.52 3.08 13.92
C PRO A 114 14.12 3.43 15.28
N SER A 115 13.93 4.67 15.76
CA SER A 115 14.42 5.14 17.06
C SER A 115 13.43 6.11 17.70
N ASP A 116 13.51 6.30 19.01
CA ASP A 116 12.65 7.26 19.70
C ASP A 116 12.80 8.66 19.11
N ASP A 117 11.69 9.33 18.87
CA ASP A 117 11.65 10.70 18.36
C ASP A 117 10.71 11.55 19.23
N GLU A 118 11.30 12.43 20.03
CA GLU A 118 10.55 13.31 20.95
C GLU A 118 9.68 14.33 20.22
N SER A 119 10.07 14.73 19.01
CA SER A 119 9.35 15.76 18.25
C SER A 119 8.01 15.27 17.71
N THR A 120 7.90 13.99 17.42
CA THR A 120 6.67 13.33 16.94
C THR A 120 6.00 12.46 18.02
N GLY A 121 6.67 12.21 19.14
CA GLY A 121 6.23 11.27 20.17
C GLY A 121 6.35 9.80 19.75
N SER A 122 7.02 9.53 18.64
CA SER A 122 7.19 8.18 18.10
C SER A 122 8.16 7.36 18.92
N LYS A 123 7.94 6.03 18.95
CA LYS A 123 8.78 5.08 19.70
C LYS A 123 9.55 4.16 18.78
N ALA A 124 10.76 3.80 19.24
CA ALA A 124 11.60 2.81 18.58
C ALA A 124 10.89 1.45 18.53
N MET A 125 10.88 0.85 17.35
CA MET A 125 10.41 -0.52 17.17
C MET A 125 11.41 -1.49 17.83
N THR A 126 10.89 -2.44 18.59
CA THR A 126 11.66 -3.61 19.03
C THR A 126 11.98 -4.51 17.82
N VAL A 127 12.97 -5.38 17.96
CA VAL A 127 13.29 -6.37 16.92
C VAL A 127 12.07 -7.22 16.55
N GLY A 128 11.28 -7.67 17.54
CA GLY A 128 10.07 -8.44 17.29
C GLY A 128 8.99 -7.66 16.52
N GLU A 129 8.87 -6.35 16.73
CA GLU A 129 7.94 -5.50 15.95
C GLU A 129 8.43 -5.28 14.52
N VAL A 130 9.74 -5.20 14.30
CA VAL A 130 10.32 -5.16 12.95
C VAL A 130 10.07 -6.47 12.20
N GLU A 131 10.31 -7.61 12.86
CA GLU A 131 10.02 -8.94 12.30
C GLU A 131 8.53 -9.09 11.98
N GLY A 132 7.63 -8.67 12.90
CA GLY A 132 6.19 -8.64 12.67
C GLY A 132 5.79 -7.76 11.48
N PHE A 133 6.39 -6.59 11.33
CA PHE A 133 6.16 -5.73 10.17
C PHE A 133 6.58 -6.41 8.85
N ILE A 134 7.70 -7.14 8.85
CA ILE A 134 8.15 -7.90 7.67
C ILE A 134 7.11 -8.98 7.31
N GLU A 135 6.64 -9.75 8.29
CA GLU A 135 5.61 -10.77 8.09
C GLU A 135 4.28 -10.18 7.58
N ASP A 136 3.87 -9.02 8.10
CA ASP A 136 2.66 -8.32 7.64
C ASP A 136 2.81 -7.79 6.21
N CYS A 137 3.99 -7.32 5.82
CA CYS A 137 4.29 -7.00 4.41
C CYS A 137 4.16 -8.22 3.50
N ILE A 138 4.66 -9.38 3.95
CA ILE A 138 4.55 -10.65 3.21
C ILE A 138 3.08 -11.06 3.11
N ALA A 139 2.33 -11.00 4.21
CA ALA A 139 0.91 -11.33 4.24
C ALA A 139 0.09 -10.42 3.31
N ALA A 140 0.37 -9.11 3.31
CA ALA A 140 -0.27 -8.15 2.42
C ALA A 140 0.07 -8.41 0.94
N ALA A 141 1.33 -8.79 0.64
CA ALA A 141 1.74 -9.17 -0.72
C ALA A 141 1.03 -10.44 -1.19
N VAL A 142 0.93 -11.46 -0.33
CA VAL A 142 0.20 -12.71 -0.62
C VAL A 142 -1.30 -12.42 -0.82
N ARG A 143 -1.89 -11.56 0.01
CA ARG A 143 -3.29 -11.13 -0.14
C ARG A 143 -3.52 -10.41 -1.47
N SER A 144 -2.62 -9.50 -1.85
CA SER A 144 -2.65 -8.84 -3.15
C SER A 144 -2.53 -9.82 -4.32
N GLN A 145 -1.68 -10.83 -4.20
CA GLN A 145 -1.57 -11.91 -5.20
C GLN A 145 -2.87 -12.72 -5.29
N ARG A 146 -3.47 -13.11 -4.15
CA ARG A 146 -4.77 -13.81 -4.11
C ARG A 146 -5.89 -12.97 -4.71
N ALA A 147 -5.85 -11.65 -4.55
CA ALA A 147 -6.77 -10.69 -5.16
C ALA A 147 -6.58 -10.55 -6.69
N GLY A 148 -5.51 -11.11 -7.26
CA GLY A 148 -5.26 -11.10 -8.70
C GLY A 148 -4.43 -9.94 -9.22
N PHE A 149 -3.76 -9.18 -8.35
CA PHE A 149 -2.79 -8.17 -8.77
C PHE A 149 -1.56 -8.81 -9.43
N ASP A 150 -0.94 -8.10 -10.36
CA ASP A 150 0.23 -8.55 -11.12
C ASP A 150 1.54 -8.35 -10.36
N GLY A 151 1.55 -7.49 -9.35
CA GLY A 151 2.72 -7.21 -8.54
C GLY A 151 2.42 -6.29 -7.35
N VAL A 152 3.44 -6.12 -6.51
CA VAL A 152 3.45 -5.17 -5.40
C VAL A 152 4.66 -4.27 -5.48
N GLN A 153 4.55 -3.05 -4.96
CA GLN A 153 5.64 -2.12 -4.74
C GLN A 153 5.74 -1.80 -3.26
N LEU A 154 6.95 -1.83 -2.69
CA LEU A 154 7.18 -1.33 -1.33
C LEU A 154 7.39 0.19 -1.38
N HIS A 155 6.68 0.92 -0.55
CA HIS A 155 6.84 2.38 -0.44
C HIS A 155 8.04 2.73 0.43
N GLY A 156 9.22 2.85 -0.20
CA GLY A 156 10.50 3.18 0.45
C GLY A 156 10.90 4.66 0.32
N ALA A 157 9.93 5.59 0.24
CA ALA A 157 10.18 7.01 0.02
C ALA A 157 9.41 7.90 1.01
N HIS A 158 9.54 9.23 0.83
CA HIS A 158 8.77 10.30 1.48
C HIS A 158 8.83 10.34 3.01
N GLY A 159 9.83 9.69 3.62
CA GLY A 159 9.98 9.66 5.07
C GLY A 159 8.93 8.84 5.80
N TYR A 160 8.36 7.80 5.16
CA TYR A 160 7.56 6.76 5.78
C TYR A 160 8.44 5.63 6.32
N LEU A 161 7.89 4.61 6.96
CA LEU A 161 8.64 3.67 7.80
C LEU A 161 9.89 3.10 7.11
N LEU A 162 9.79 2.58 5.90
CA LEU A 162 10.95 2.02 5.18
C LEU A 162 12.03 3.09 4.90
N ALA A 163 11.61 4.31 4.52
CA ALA A 163 12.54 5.42 4.32
C ALA A 163 13.20 5.86 5.63
N GLN A 164 12.48 5.77 6.76
CA GLN A 164 13.02 6.07 8.08
C GLN A 164 14.14 5.10 8.43
N PHE A 165 13.95 3.78 8.20
CA PHE A 165 15.01 2.78 8.40
C PHE A 165 16.23 2.96 7.48
N LEU A 166 16.06 3.57 6.32
CA LEU A 166 17.14 3.85 5.38
C LEU A 166 17.83 5.20 5.65
N SER A 167 17.30 6.01 6.55
CA SER A 167 17.82 7.33 6.87
C SER A 167 18.85 7.26 8.00
N PRO A 168 20.00 7.96 7.89
CA PRO A 168 20.95 8.08 8.99
C PRO A 168 20.47 9.03 10.12
N GLN A 169 19.29 9.63 9.99
CA GLN A 169 18.71 10.53 10.99
C GLN A 169 17.90 9.81 12.07
N PHE A 170 17.57 8.53 11.86
CA PHE A 170 16.75 7.70 12.74
C PHE A 170 17.51 6.47 13.20
#